data_6198cdc4c68c06b2024689db6a5614fa
#
_entry.id   6198cdc4c68c06b2024689db6a5614fa
#
_cell.length_a   1.000
_cell.length_b   1.000
_cell.length_c   1.000
_cell.angle_alpha   90.00
_cell.angle_beta   90.00
_cell.angle_gamma   90.00
#
_symmetry.space_group_name_H-M   'P 1'
#
loop_
_entity.id
_entity.type
_entity.pdbx_description
1 polymer ?
#
loop_
_entity_poly.entity_id
_entity_poly.type
_entity_poly.pdbx_seq_one_letter_code
_entity_poly.pdbx_strand_id
1 'polypeptide(L)'
;LLSTQGNLTDELQARIDNATSKLELEDIYLPYRPRRRSPAAKARAAGLDVAAQAVLTQEITPTDALADYQVQSSITDDSGNEIEVDFSDIEKQLAGVQAIIVDEWTQALGLLDNLRSGFAKTASIVSSVASEEKREVGEKFKDYFEHSESLARLPNHRLLAMLRGRQENVLGLKIE
;
A
#
# COMPACT_ATOMS: atom_id res chain seq x y z
N LEU A 1 6.61 -22.67 -2.60
CA LEU A 1 6.88 -21.63 -1.59
C LEU A 1 5.94 -21.78 -0.39
N LEU A 2 4.60 -21.72 -0.54
CA LEU A 2 3.65 -21.84 0.59
C LEU A 2 3.70 -23.23 1.24
N SER A 3 3.81 -24.30 0.46
CA SER A 3 3.96 -25.68 0.97
C SER A 3 5.28 -25.89 1.72
N THR A 4 6.35 -25.25 1.30
CA THR A 4 7.67 -25.30 1.97
C THR A 4 7.71 -24.52 3.29
N GLN A 5 6.78 -23.56 3.47
CA GLN A 5 6.65 -22.76 4.71
C GLN A 5 5.64 -23.37 5.72
N GLY A 6 4.99 -24.49 5.38
CA GLY A 6 3.99 -25.12 6.26
C GLY A 6 2.66 -24.37 6.38
N ASN A 7 2.46 -23.31 5.59
CA ASN A 7 1.30 -22.41 5.68
C ASN A 7 0.16 -22.78 4.72
N LEU A 8 0.29 -23.86 3.95
CA LEU A 8 -0.72 -24.29 3.00
C LEU A 8 -1.81 -25.11 3.71
N THR A 9 -2.93 -24.46 4.02
CA THR A 9 -4.14 -25.12 4.52
C THR A 9 -5.06 -25.51 3.36
N ASP A 10 -5.96 -26.47 3.58
CA ASP A 10 -6.94 -26.89 2.56
C ASP A 10 -7.82 -25.73 2.09
N GLU A 11 -8.17 -24.81 3.01
CA GLU A 11 -8.92 -23.60 2.70
C GLU A 11 -8.13 -22.65 1.80
N LEU A 12 -6.84 -22.44 2.10
CA LEU A 12 -5.95 -21.61 1.30
C LEU A 12 -5.73 -22.21 -0.09
N GLN A 13 -5.57 -23.54 -0.17
CA GLN A 13 -5.47 -24.25 -1.44
C GLN A 13 -6.72 -24.02 -2.29
N ALA A 14 -7.91 -24.20 -1.71
CA ALA A 14 -9.18 -23.99 -2.40
C ALA A 14 -9.32 -22.53 -2.91
N ARG A 15 -8.86 -21.54 -2.15
CA ARG A 15 -8.86 -20.14 -2.59
C ARG A 15 -7.90 -19.91 -3.76
N ILE A 16 -6.72 -20.50 -3.73
CA ILE A 16 -5.73 -20.42 -4.81
C ILE A 16 -6.30 -21.07 -6.10
N ASP A 17 -6.90 -22.25 -5.98
CA ASP A 17 -7.45 -22.98 -7.12
C ASP A 17 -8.66 -22.29 -7.76
N ASN A 18 -9.41 -21.53 -6.97
CA ASN A 18 -10.56 -20.74 -7.44
C ASN A 18 -10.19 -19.32 -7.92
N ALA A 19 -8.94 -18.89 -7.76
CA ALA A 19 -8.52 -17.57 -8.20
C ALA A 19 -8.62 -17.42 -9.72
N THR A 20 -9.35 -16.43 -10.19
CA THR A 20 -9.64 -16.20 -11.61
C THR A 20 -8.69 -15.22 -12.28
N SER A 21 -7.91 -14.50 -11.49
CA SER A 21 -6.96 -13.50 -11.97
C SER A 21 -5.63 -13.55 -11.22
N LYS A 22 -4.59 -13.05 -11.89
CA LYS A 22 -3.26 -12.88 -11.26
C LYS A 22 -3.32 -11.95 -10.05
N LEU A 23 -4.16 -10.91 -10.11
CA LEU A 23 -4.32 -9.95 -9.02
C LEU A 23 -4.89 -10.63 -7.77
N GLU A 24 -5.94 -11.44 -7.94
CA GLU A 24 -6.55 -12.20 -6.87
C GLU A 24 -5.56 -13.19 -6.23
N LEU A 25 -4.74 -13.85 -7.07
CA LEU A 25 -3.69 -14.74 -6.60
C LEU A 25 -2.62 -13.99 -5.78
N GLU A 26 -2.22 -12.80 -6.24
CA GLU A 26 -1.28 -11.93 -5.53
C GLU A 26 -1.85 -11.47 -4.18
N ASP A 27 -3.13 -11.13 -4.10
CA ASP A 27 -3.80 -10.73 -2.86
C ASP A 27 -3.90 -11.90 -1.87
N ILE A 28 -4.20 -13.12 -2.34
CA ILE A 28 -4.19 -14.33 -1.52
C ILE A 28 -2.80 -14.60 -0.94
N TYR A 29 -1.74 -14.36 -1.72
CA TYR A 29 -0.35 -14.58 -1.30
C TYR A 29 0.21 -13.47 -0.42
N LEU A 30 -0.35 -12.27 -0.47
CA LEU A 30 0.16 -11.07 0.21
C LEU A 30 0.43 -11.26 1.71
N PRO A 31 -0.45 -11.91 2.52
CA PRO A 31 -0.22 -12.17 3.93
C PRO A 31 0.97 -13.11 4.23
N TYR A 32 1.30 -13.98 3.27
CA TYR A 32 2.33 -15.02 3.42
C TYR A 32 3.69 -14.62 2.86
N ARG A 33 3.78 -13.41 2.28
CA ARG A 33 5.02 -12.91 1.70
C ARG A 33 6.03 -12.58 2.80
N PRO A 34 7.28 -13.11 2.76
CA PRO A 34 8.31 -12.76 3.73
C PRO A 34 8.61 -11.26 3.73
N ARG A 35 8.39 -10.60 4.87
CA ARG A 35 8.56 -9.14 5.02
C ARG A 35 9.67 -8.75 5.99
N ARG A 36 10.66 -9.60 6.16
CA ARG A 36 11.74 -9.48 7.16
C ARG A 36 12.42 -8.11 7.23
N ARG A 37 12.38 -7.32 6.15
CA ARG A 37 13.01 -5.99 6.04
C ARG A 37 12.00 -4.85 5.86
N SER A 38 10.70 -5.11 6.01
CA SER A 38 9.71 -4.03 5.91
C SER A 38 9.82 -3.08 7.11
N PRO A 39 9.43 -1.80 6.97
CA PRO A 39 9.36 -0.87 8.10
C PRO A 39 8.51 -1.43 9.25
N ALA A 40 7.38 -2.06 8.95
CA ALA A 40 6.50 -2.69 9.93
C ALA A 40 7.19 -3.85 10.68
N ALA A 41 7.94 -4.71 9.97
CA ALA A 41 8.68 -5.80 10.60
C ALA A 41 9.77 -5.29 11.55
N LYS A 42 10.49 -4.24 11.16
CA LYS A 42 11.48 -3.59 12.03
C LYS A 42 10.84 -2.97 13.27
N ALA A 43 9.72 -2.28 13.09
CA ALA A 43 8.99 -1.65 14.19
C ALA A 43 8.43 -2.69 15.18
N ARG A 44 7.88 -3.81 14.70
CA ARG A 44 7.44 -4.93 15.57
C ARG A 44 8.60 -5.54 16.35
N ALA A 45 9.70 -5.82 15.68
CA ALA A 45 10.89 -6.38 16.34
C ALA A 45 11.49 -5.40 17.37
N ALA A 46 11.28 -4.09 17.20
CA ALA A 46 11.64 -3.07 18.17
C ALA A 46 10.62 -2.90 19.31
N GLY A 47 9.51 -3.67 19.33
CA GLY A 47 8.52 -3.64 20.40
C GLY A 47 7.44 -2.56 20.28
N LEU A 48 7.30 -1.92 19.10
CA LEU A 48 6.25 -0.91 18.85
C LEU A 48 4.87 -1.53 18.56
N ASP A 49 4.77 -2.85 18.48
CA ASP A 49 3.53 -3.58 18.28
C ASP A 49 2.50 -3.35 19.41
N VAL A 50 2.96 -3.26 20.66
CA VAL A 50 2.09 -2.98 21.82
C VAL A 50 1.40 -1.62 21.66
N ALA A 51 2.17 -0.59 21.28
CA ALA A 51 1.62 0.74 21.02
C ALA A 51 0.66 0.73 19.82
N ALA A 52 1.01 0.00 18.75
CA ALA A 52 0.15 -0.12 17.56
C ALA A 52 -1.21 -0.78 17.90
N GLN A 53 -1.22 -1.84 18.71
CA GLN A 53 -2.45 -2.50 19.15
C GLN A 53 -3.30 -1.59 20.04
N ALA A 54 -2.70 -0.87 20.98
CA ALA A 54 -3.41 0.07 21.83
C ALA A 54 -4.09 1.21 21.01
N VAL A 55 -3.44 1.68 19.95
CA VAL A 55 -4.03 2.66 19.03
C VAL A 55 -5.17 2.05 18.19
N LEU A 56 -5.03 0.80 17.74
CA LEU A 56 -6.05 0.11 16.95
C LEU A 56 -7.33 -0.13 17.76
N THR A 57 -7.22 -0.38 19.07
CA THR A 57 -8.38 -0.50 19.96
C THR A 57 -9.04 0.85 20.27
N GLN A 58 -8.44 1.96 19.84
CA GLN A 58 -8.91 3.33 20.09
C GLN A 58 -9.03 3.69 21.59
N GLU A 59 -8.31 3.01 22.44
CA GLU A 59 -8.34 3.24 23.90
C GLU A 59 -7.48 4.44 24.30
N ILE A 60 -6.37 4.68 23.58
CA ILE A 60 -5.40 5.73 23.89
C ILE A 60 -4.89 6.43 22.64
N THR A 61 -4.34 7.63 22.81
CA THR A 61 -3.70 8.35 21.69
C THR A 61 -2.36 7.71 21.30
N PRO A 62 -1.90 7.86 20.04
CA PRO A 62 -0.61 7.32 19.62
C PRO A 62 0.57 7.78 20.49
N THR A 63 0.54 9.03 20.95
CA THR A 63 1.59 9.59 21.80
C THR A 63 1.58 8.98 23.19
N ASP A 64 0.40 8.78 23.77
CA ASP A 64 0.26 8.18 25.11
C ASP A 64 0.66 6.69 25.07
N ALA A 65 0.37 6.00 23.94
CA ALA A 65 0.78 4.62 23.73
C ALA A 65 2.30 4.42 23.72
N LEU A 66 3.05 5.47 23.47
CA LEU A 66 4.52 5.46 23.40
C LEU A 66 5.19 6.00 24.68
N ALA A 67 4.42 6.44 25.70
CA ALA A 67 4.96 7.06 26.89
C ALA A 67 5.99 6.17 27.63
N ASP A 68 5.73 4.84 27.67
CA ASP A 68 6.58 3.86 28.32
C ASP A 68 7.50 3.09 27.34
N TYR A 69 7.60 3.52 26.09
CA TYR A 69 8.39 2.82 25.09
C TYR A 69 9.89 2.92 25.39
N GLN A 70 10.54 1.75 25.45
CA GLN A 70 12.00 1.65 25.64
C GLN A 70 12.71 1.69 24.29
N VAL A 71 13.47 2.76 24.04
CA VAL A 71 14.19 2.94 22.76
C VAL A 71 15.21 1.82 22.56
N GLN A 72 15.11 1.15 21.40
CA GLN A 72 16.06 0.16 20.93
C GLN A 72 16.87 0.71 19.76
N SER A 73 18.18 0.52 19.76
CA SER A 73 19.09 0.93 18.68
C SER A 73 19.37 -0.20 17.70
N SER A 74 19.13 -1.44 18.08
CA SER A 74 19.28 -2.62 17.23
C SER A 74 18.25 -3.68 17.58
N ILE A 75 17.93 -4.51 16.61
CA ILE A 75 17.04 -5.68 16.71
C ILE A 75 17.72 -6.90 16.12
N THR A 76 17.36 -8.08 16.57
CA THR A 76 17.83 -9.33 15.98
C THR A 76 16.77 -9.89 15.04
N ASP A 77 17.14 -10.20 13.79
CA ASP A 77 16.23 -10.84 12.84
C ASP A 77 16.08 -12.35 13.16
N ASP A 78 15.10 -13.00 12.50
CA ASP A 78 14.85 -14.44 12.66
C ASP A 78 16.05 -15.32 12.27
N SER A 79 17.07 -14.77 11.63
CA SER A 79 18.30 -15.46 11.23
C SER A 79 19.45 -15.22 12.18
N GLY A 80 19.21 -14.46 13.27
CA GLY A 80 20.20 -14.11 14.28
C GLY A 80 21.10 -12.93 13.90
N ASN A 81 20.83 -12.22 12.82
CA ASN A 81 21.61 -11.05 12.43
C ASN A 81 21.10 -9.81 13.16
N GLU A 82 22.02 -9.00 13.64
CA GLU A 82 21.73 -7.70 14.22
C GLU A 82 21.43 -6.68 13.12
N ILE A 83 20.29 -5.99 13.23
CA ILE A 83 19.85 -4.94 12.32
C ILE A 83 19.74 -3.65 13.12
N GLU A 84 20.46 -2.63 12.69
CA GLU A 84 20.33 -1.30 13.26
C GLU A 84 18.94 -0.69 12.94
N VAL A 85 18.32 -0.12 13.96
CA VAL A 85 17.04 0.57 13.88
C VAL A 85 17.13 1.91 14.58
N ASP A 86 16.41 2.88 14.07
CA ASP A 86 16.39 4.22 14.64
C ASP A 86 14.96 4.64 15.00
N PHE A 87 14.62 4.42 16.26
CA PHE A 87 13.37 4.87 16.90
C PHE A 87 13.70 5.82 18.09
N SER A 88 14.72 6.66 17.91
CA SER A 88 15.25 7.53 18.96
C SER A 88 14.32 8.68 19.33
N ASP A 89 13.48 9.12 18.42
CA ASP A 89 12.57 10.24 18.62
C ASP A 89 11.10 9.82 18.38
N ILE A 90 10.19 10.63 18.91
CA ILE A 90 8.75 10.36 18.87
C ILE A 90 8.21 10.30 17.43
N GLU A 91 8.75 11.06 16.49
CA GLU A 91 8.29 11.07 15.10
C GLU A 91 8.60 9.72 14.42
N LYS A 92 9.79 9.18 14.64
CA LYS A 92 10.20 7.86 14.14
C LYS A 92 9.41 6.72 14.79
N GLN A 93 9.14 6.84 16.09
CA GLN A 93 8.29 5.89 16.82
C GLN A 93 6.86 5.89 16.25
N LEU A 94 6.26 7.05 16.05
CA LEU A 94 4.95 7.19 15.44
C LEU A 94 4.92 6.65 14.00
N ALA A 95 5.96 6.90 13.21
CA ALA A 95 6.10 6.31 11.87
C ALA A 95 6.19 4.77 11.93
N GLY A 96 6.86 4.22 12.94
CA GLY A 96 6.91 2.77 13.19
C GLY A 96 5.53 2.19 13.54
N VAL A 97 4.81 2.82 14.45
CA VAL A 97 3.42 2.46 14.80
C VAL A 97 2.50 2.52 13.57
N GLN A 98 2.59 3.61 12.81
CA GLN A 98 1.82 3.76 11.58
C GLN A 98 2.14 2.66 10.56
N ALA A 99 3.41 2.30 10.40
CA ALA A 99 3.81 1.24 9.49
C ALA A 99 3.20 -0.12 9.89
N ILE A 100 3.14 -0.43 11.19
CA ILE A 100 2.49 -1.65 11.69
C ILE A 100 1.00 -1.64 11.39
N ILE A 101 0.30 -0.55 11.70
CA ILE A 101 -1.14 -0.42 11.48
C ILE A 101 -1.49 -0.56 9.99
N VAL A 102 -0.74 0.12 9.11
CA VAL A 102 -0.93 0.01 7.65
C VAL A 102 -0.67 -1.42 7.18
N ASP A 103 0.37 -2.07 7.71
CA ASP A 103 0.68 -3.47 7.37
C ASP A 103 -0.45 -4.41 7.78
N GLU A 104 -1.04 -4.26 8.97
CA GLU A 104 -2.19 -5.05 9.43
C GLU A 104 -3.43 -4.80 8.57
N TRP A 105 -3.75 -3.56 8.27
CA TRP A 105 -4.88 -3.22 7.41
C TRP A 105 -4.73 -3.77 5.99
N THR A 106 -3.53 -3.73 5.44
CA THR A 106 -3.28 -4.29 4.10
C THR A 106 -3.36 -5.82 4.06
N GLN A 107 -3.22 -6.48 5.21
CA GLN A 107 -3.39 -7.93 5.36
C GLN A 107 -4.84 -8.32 5.71
N ALA A 108 -5.66 -7.37 6.14
CA ALA A 108 -7.05 -7.64 6.48
C ALA A 108 -7.81 -8.11 5.22
N LEU A 109 -8.37 -9.31 5.31
CA LEU A 109 -9.12 -9.94 4.22
C LEU A 109 -10.29 -9.03 3.80
N GLY A 110 -10.38 -8.75 2.51
CA GLY A 110 -11.46 -7.97 1.92
C GLY A 110 -11.31 -6.44 1.99
N LEU A 111 -10.36 -5.88 2.77
CA LEU A 111 -10.17 -4.44 2.80
C LEU A 111 -9.75 -3.90 1.43
N LEU A 112 -8.77 -4.53 0.79
CA LEU A 112 -8.29 -4.11 -0.54
C LEU A 112 -9.39 -4.21 -1.60
N ASP A 113 -10.22 -5.26 -1.55
CA ASP A 113 -11.34 -5.43 -2.48
C ASP A 113 -12.44 -4.40 -2.25
N ASN A 114 -12.73 -4.09 -0.99
CA ASN A 114 -13.67 -3.02 -0.64
C ASN A 114 -13.18 -1.65 -1.10
N LEU A 115 -11.89 -1.35 -0.90
CA LEU A 115 -11.28 -0.11 -1.37
C LEU A 115 -11.31 -0.03 -2.90
N ARG A 116 -10.89 -1.08 -3.62
CA ARG A 116 -10.95 -1.13 -5.09
C ARG A 116 -12.37 -0.93 -5.60
N SER A 117 -13.35 -1.61 -5.01
CA SER A 117 -14.76 -1.49 -5.37
C SER A 117 -15.31 -0.10 -5.08
N GLY A 118 -14.90 0.51 -3.97
CA GLY A 118 -15.22 1.89 -3.62
C GLY A 118 -14.64 2.87 -4.65
N PHE A 119 -13.35 2.80 -4.90
CA PHE A 119 -12.67 3.65 -5.89
C PHE A 119 -13.25 3.49 -7.30
N ALA A 120 -13.56 2.26 -7.74
CA ALA A 120 -14.17 2.03 -9.04
C ALA A 120 -15.51 2.77 -9.23
N LYS A 121 -16.25 3.02 -8.15
CA LYS A 121 -17.55 3.71 -8.17
C LYS A 121 -17.45 5.21 -8.00
N THR A 122 -16.54 5.70 -7.17
CA THR A 122 -16.50 7.10 -6.73
C THR A 122 -15.32 7.89 -7.26
N ALA A 123 -14.21 7.22 -7.60
CA ALA A 123 -13.00 7.91 -8.01
C ALA A 123 -13.14 8.53 -9.41
N SER A 124 -12.39 9.60 -9.60
CA SER A 124 -12.20 10.27 -10.89
C SER A 124 -10.76 10.16 -11.33
N ILE A 125 -10.56 10.04 -12.64
CA ILE A 125 -9.23 10.21 -13.23
C ILE A 125 -9.05 11.68 -13.57
N VAL A 126 -7.94 12.25 -13.08
CA VAL A 126 -7.53 13.62 -13.38
C VAL A 126 -6.29 13.57 -14.25
N SER A 127 -6.38 14.24 -15.40
CA SER A 127 -5.28 14.35 -16.36
C SER A 127 -4.83 15.80 -16.44
N SER A 128 -3.53 16.01 -16.38
CA SER A 128 -2.89 17.32 -16.54
C SER A 128 -1.68 17.21 -17.46
N VAL A 129 -1.26 18.32 -18.08
CA VAL A 129 0.01 18.33 -18.80
C VAL A 129 1.17 18.11 -17.82
N ALA A 130 2.15 17.30 -18.20
CA ALA A 130 3.29 16.96 -17.36
C ALA A 130 4.24 18.15 -17.12
N SER A 131 4.39 19.03 -18.11
CA SER A 131 5.10 20.32 -18.01
C SER A 131 4.64 21.25 -19.14
N GLU A 132 4.82 22.57 -18.96
CA GLU A 132 4.43 23.55 -19.98
C GLU A 132 5.15 23.33 -21.34
N GLU A 133 6.40 22.88 -21.32
CA GLU A 133 7.18 22.55 -22.51
C GLU A 133 6.55 21.41 -23.34
N LYS A 134 5.75 20.56 -22.69
CA LYS A 134 5.07 19.44 -23.35
C LYS A 134 3.75 19.82 -24.03
N ARG A 135 3.26 21.04 -23.83
CA ARG A 135 2.03 21.51 -24.49
C ARG A 135 2.16 21.52 -26.01
N GLU A 136 3.26 22.04 -26.54
CA GLU A 136 3.47 22.14 -27.99
C GLU A 136 3.66 20.75 -28.63
N VAL A 137 4.54 19.94 -28.05
CA VAL A 137 4.82 18.58 -28.55
C VAL A 137 3.62 17.65 -28.42
N GLY A 138 2.81 17.88 -27.38
CA GLY A 138 1.66 17.06 -27.01
C GLY A 138 0.33 17.56 -27.54
N GLU A 139 0.24 18.44 -28.52
CA GLU A 139 -0.99 19.06 -29.01
C GLU A 139 -2.10 18.03 -29.34
N LYS A 140 -1.76 16.85 -29.81
CA LYS A 140 -2.69 15.74 -30.05
C LYS A 140 -3.43 15.26 -28.79
N PHE A 141 -2.96 15.61 -27.60
CA PHE A 141 -3.55 15.29 -26.29
C PHE A 141 -4.17 16.51 -25.61
N LYS A 142 -4.31 17.64 -26.29
CA LYS A 142 -4.77 18.91 -25.72
C LYS A 142 -6.09 18.80 -24.94
N ASP A 143 -7.01 17.94 -25.38
CA ASP A 143 -8.30 17.72 -24.74
C ASP A 143 -8.18 17.11 -23.33
N TYR A 144 -7.00 16.62 -22.98
CA TYR A 144 -6.66 15.99 -21.71
C TYR A 144 -5.66 16.78 -20.86
N PHE A 145 -5.29 18.00 -21.25
CA PHE A 145 -4.37 18.83 -20.51
C PHE A 145 -4.92 19.33 -19.18
N GLU A 146 -6.24 19.46 -19.08
CA GLU A 146 -6.98 19.81 -17.87
C GLU A 146 -8.30 19.04 -17.91
N HIS A 147 -8.26 17.75 -17.63
CA HIS A 147 -9.42 16.88 -17.76
C HIS A 147 -9.64 16.08 -16.49
N SER A 148 -10.91 16.01 -16.06
CA SER A 148 -11.35 15.17 -14.94
C SER A 148 -12.62 14.42 -15.34
N GLU A 149 -12.64 13.11 -15.17
CA GLU A 149 -13.80 12.28 -15.49
C GLU A 149 -13.91 11.11 -14.50
N SER A 150 -15.15 10.78 -14.10
CA SER A 150 -15.43 9.64 -13.22
C SER A 150 -15.02 8.32 -13.88
N LEU A 151 -14.25 7.49 -13.15
CA LEU A 151 -13.82 6.16 -13.62
C LEU A 151 -15.01 5.26 -13.99
N ALA A 152 -16.12 5.34 -13.26
CA ALA A 152 -17.32 4.55 -13.52
C ALA A 152 -18.01 4.86 -14.87
N ARG A 153 -17.75 6.03 -15.45
CA ARG A 153 -18.36 6.50 -16.70
C ARG A 153 -17.35 6.68 -17.82
N LEU A 154 -16.06 6.49 -17.54
CA LEU A 154 -14.99 6.76 -18.48
C LEU A 154 -14.99 5.77 -19.65
N PRO A 155 -15.17 6.25 -20.91
CA PRO A 155 -15.10 5.39 -22.07
C PRO A 155 -13.69 4.86 -22.31
N ASN A 156 -13.57 3.61 -22.73
CA ASN A 156 -12.29 2.95 -22.93
C ASN A 156 -11.35 3.71 -23.89
N HIS A 157 -11.89 4.33 -24.94
CA HIS A 157 -11.07 5.07 -25.91
C HIS A 157 -10.42 6.33 -25.30
N ARG A 158 -11.10 7.02 -24.35
CA ARG A 158 -10.53 8.16 -23.63
C ARG A 158 -9.45 7.71 -22.66
N LEU A 159 -9.73 6.65 -21.91
CA LEU A 159 -8.72 6.05 -21.01
C LEU A 159 -7.45 5.69 -21.80
N LEU A 160 -7.60 5.00 -22.94
CA LEU A 160 -6.45 4.64 -23.78
C LEU A 160 -5.71 5.86 -24.33
N ALA A 161 -6.41 6.94 -24.70
CA ALA A 161 -5.78 8.18 -25.12
C ALA A 161 -4.95 8.82 -24.00
N MET A 162 -5.52 8.92 -22.78
CA MET A 162 -4.80 9.44 -21.61
C MET A 162 -3.60 8.57 -21.25
N LEU A 163 -3.74 7.24 -21.24
CA LEU A 163 -2.64 6.31 -20.96
C LEU A 163 -1.52 6.44 -22.00
N ARG A 164 -1.85 6.63 -23.27
CA ARG A 164 -0.86 6.91 -24.34
C ARG A 164 -0.15 8.23 -24.09
N GLY A 165 -0.88 9.31 -23.75
CA GLY A 165 -0.28 10.60 -23.41
C GLY A 165 0.67 10.51 -22.21
N ARG A 166 0.35 9.68 -21.20
CA ARG A 166 1.24 9.38 -20.08
C ARG A 166 2.48 8.60 -20.53
N GLN A 167 2.32 7.59 -21.38
CA GLN A 167 3.44 6.80 -21.89
C GLN A 167 4.41 7.66 -22.72
N GLU A 168 3.89 8.66 -23.46
CA GLU A 168 4.69 9.63 -24.21
C GLU A 168 5.26 10.76 -23.31
N ASN A 169 5.05 10.70 -21.98
CA ASN A 169 5.47 11.72 -21.01
C ASN A 169 4.89 13.12 -21.28
N VAL A 170 3.72 13.20 -21.89
CA VAL A 170 2.99 14.44 -22.14
C VAL A 170 1.98 14.71 -21.03
N LEU A 171 1.31 13.67 -20.53
CA LEU A 171 0.28 13.78 -19.50
C LEU A 171 0.74 13.20 -18.17
N GLY A 172 0.40 13.89 -17.08
CA GLY A 172 0.34 13.35 -15.73
C GLY A 172 -1.08 12.83 -15.45
N LEU A 173 -1.20 11.64 -14.86
CA LEU A 173 -2.50 11.07 -14.47
C LEU A 173 -2.52 10.80 -12.97
N LYS A 174 -3.62 11.20 -12.32
CA LYS A 174 -3.92 10.92 -10.92
C LYS A 174 -5.30 10.28 -10.80
N ILE A 175 -5.52 9.53 -9.74
CA ILE A 175 -6.84 9.05 -9.32
C ILE A 175 -7.16 9.78 -8.02
N GLU A 176 -8.33 10.41 -7.98
CA GLU A 176 -8.84 11.18 -6.84
C GLU A 176 -10.24 10.69 -6.46
#